data_216bb29242fae361412223d48285942a
#
_entry.id   216bb29242fae361412223d48285942a
#
_cell.length_a   1.000
_cell.length_b   1.000
_cell.length_c   1.000
_cell.angle_alpha   90.00
_cell.angle_beta   90.00
_cell.angle_gamma   90.00
#
_symmetry.space_group_name_H-M   'P 1'
#
loop_
_entity.id
_entity.type
_entity.pdbx_description
1 polymer ?
#
loop_
_entity_poly.entity_id
_entity_poly.type
_entity_poly.pdbx_seq_one_letter_code
_entity_poly.pdbx_strand_id
1 'polypeptide(L)'
;MTPRPTIVFIHGMYLNGRSWQPWVERAGSRGFDTVAPSWPFHDGDPAALRTTIDPALGRLTFGEVVASMKTVIDALPERPVLIGHSIGGLATQRLVADGYARAAVAISSAPPQGVLTL
;
A
#
# COMPACT_ATOMS: atom_id res chain seq x y z
N MET A 1 7.64 1.19 -27.83
CA MET A 1 6.80 0.44 -26.85
C MET A 1 6.44 1.38 -25.70
N THR A 2 5.18 1.41 -25.33
CA THR A 2 4.77 2.15 -24.14
C THR A 2 5.30 1.45 -22.90
N PRO A 3 6.02 2.14 -22.00
CA PRO A 3 6.48 1.53 -20.76
C PRO A 3 5.29 1.02 -19.94
N ARG A 4 5.49 -0.09 -19.25
CA ARG A 4 4.49 -0.60 -18.31
C ARG A 4 4.45 0.30 -17.08
N PRO A 5 3.27 0.51 -16.48
CA PRO A 5 3.18 1.32 -15.28
C PRO A 5 3.88 0.63 -14.11
N THR A 6 4.34 1.42 -13.16
CA THR A 6 4.77 0.90 -11.87
C THR A 6 3.56 0.39 -11.09
N ILE A 7 3.72 -0.74 -10.41
CA ILE A 7 2.72 -1.26 -9.48
C ILE A 7 3.16 -0.93 -8.07
N VAL A 8 2.28 -0.27 -7.32
CA VAL A 8 2.49 0.00 -5.89
C VAL A 8 1.59 -0.92 -5.10
N PHE A 9 2.18 -1.72 -4.22
CA PHE A 9 1.47 -2.65 -3.33
C PHE A 9 1.30 -2.03 -1.95
N ILE A 10 0.07 -2.00 -1.44
CA ILE A 10 -0.26 -1.39 -0.15
C ILE A 10 -0.78 -2.47 0.79
N HIS A 11 -0.02 -2.76 1.84
CA HIS A 11 -0.31 -3.83 2.79
C HIS A 11 -1.45 -3.48 3.75
N GLY A 12 -1.96 -4.51 4.43
CA GLY A 12 -2.97 -4.37 5.48
C GLY A 12 -2.37 -4.23 6.88
N MET A 13 -3.26 -4.15 7.87
CA MET A 13 -2.88 -4.08 9.29
C MET A 13 -2.12 -5.34 9.70
N TYR A 14 -1.18 -5.18 10.61
CA TYR A 14 -0.30 -6.24 11.14
C TYR A 14 0.71 -6.81 10.14
N LEU A 15 0.83 -6.22 8.96
CA LEU A 15 1.75 -6.58 7.90
C LEU A 15 2.76 -5.46 7.66
N ASN A 16 3.64 -5.65 6.70
CA ASN A 16 4.49 -4.60 6.14
C ASN A 16 4.75 -4.87 4.66
N GLY A 17 5.60 -4.06 4.03
CA GLY A 17 5.89 -4.20 2.61
C GLY A 17 6.45 -5.57 2.23
N ARG A 18 7.13 -6.26 3.16
CA ARG A 18 7.71 -7.60 2.91
C ARG A 18 6.66 -8.67 2.66
N SER A 19 5.42 -8.46 3.10
CA SER A 19 4.31 -9.40 2.84
C SER A 19 4.00 -9.54 1.36
N TRP A 20 4.38 -8.57 0.55
CA TRP A 20 4.16 -8.56 -0.89
C TRP A 20 5.28 -9.23 -1.69
N GLN A 21 6.31 -9.77 -1.05
CA GLN A 21 7.49 -10.28 -1.77
C GLN A 21 7.16 -11.26 -2.90
N PRO A 22 6.28 -12.26 -2.73
CA PRO A 22 5.91 -13.15 -3.85
C PRO A 22 5.23 -12.40 -5.02
N TRP A 23 4.44 -11.37 -4.71
CA TRP A 23 3.77 -10.54 -5.72
C TRP A 23 4.79 -9.67 -6.47
N VAL A 24 5.73 -9.09 -5.73
CA VAL A 24 6.81 -8.28 -6.31
C VAL A 24 7.63 -9.10 -7.29
N GLU A 25 8.01 -10.31 -6.90
CA GLU A 25 8.75 -11.23 -7.75
C GLU A 25 7.95 -11.62 -9.01
N ARG A 26 6.67 -11.91 -8.84
CA ARG A 26 5.79 -12.27 -9.96
C ARG A 26 5.62 -11.11 -10.94
N ALA A 27 5.36 -9.92 -10.44
CA ALA A 27 5.21 -8.73 -11.27
C ALA A 27 6.53 -8.38 -11.98
N GLY A 28 7.64 -8.45 -11.26
CA GLY A 28 8.97 -8.22 -11.84
C GLY A 28 9.30 -9.20 -12.95
N SER A 29 8.95 -10.47 -12.80
CA SER A 29 9.16 -11.48 -13.84
C SER A 29 8.34 -11.20 -15.10
N ARG A 30 7.32 -10.37 -15.01
CA ARG A 30 6.48 -9.94 -16.13
C ARG A 30 6.85 -8.55 -16.66
N GLY A 31 7.95 -7.99 -16.19
CA GLY A 31 8.50 -6.72 -16.68
C GLY A 31 7.88 -5.48 -16.06
N PHE A 32 7.21 -5.58 -14.91
CA PHE A 32 6.71 -4.42 -14.17
C PHE A 32 7.74 -3.94 -13.15
N ASP A 33 7.91 -2.64 -13.05
CA ASP A 33 8.54 -2.04 -11.88
C ASP A 33 7.56 -2.07 -10.72
N THR A 34 8.04 -2.31 -9.51
CA THR A 34 7.20 -2.45 -8.33
C THR A 34 7.76 -1.66 -7.16
N VAL A 35 6.85 -1.17 -6.33
CA VAL A 35 7.17 -0.57 -5.03
C VAL A 35 6.20 -1.17 -4.02
N ALA A 36 6.71 -1.67 -2.92
CA ALA A 36 5.92 -2.21 -1.82
C ALA A 36 6.31 -1.48 -0.52
N PRO A 37 5.85 -0.23 -0.35
CA PRO A 37 6.23 0.56 0.82
C PRO A 37 5.56 0.02 2.09
N SER A 38 6.26 0.13 3.20
CA SER A 38 5.65 -0.10 4.51
C SER A 38 4.95 1.17 4.99
N TRP A 39 3.86 1.02 5.76
CA TRP A 39 3.26 2.14 6.48
C TRP A 39 4.29 2.75 7.43
N PRO A 40 4.12 4.00 7.87
CA PRO A 40 4.96 4.57 8.92
C PRO A 40 5.08 3.62 10.11
N PHE A 41 6.27 3.48 10.68
CA PHE A 41 6.60 2.62 11.81
C PHE A 41 6.43 1.10 11.59
N HIS A 42 6.17 0.66 10.37
CA HIS A 42 5.98 -0.76 10.02
C HIS A 42 7.19 -1.37 9.31
N ASP A 43 8.15 -0.57 8.88
CA ASP A 43 9.29 -1.08 8.11
C ASP A 43 10.25 -1.87 8.99
N GLY A 44 10.83 -2.93 8.43
CA GLY A 44 11.81 -3.75 9.08
C GLY A 44 11.42 -5.20 9.25
N ASP A 45 12.22 -5.94 10.03
CA ASP A 45 11.94 -7.34 10.35
C ASP A 45 10.74 -7.46 11.29
N PRO A 46 9.71 -8.24 10.91
CA PRO A 46 8.51 -8.36 11.74
C PRO A 46 8.76 -8.84 13.17
N ALA A 47 9.72 -9.75 13.36
CA ALA A 47 10.07 -10.23 14.71
C ALA A 47 10.68 -9.11 15.55
N ALA A 48 11.58 -8.32 14.98
CA ALA A 48 12.19 -7.18 15.66
C ALA A 48 11.15 -6.11 16.00
N LEU A 49 10.22 -5.84 15.10
CA LEU A 49 9.14 -4.87 15.32
C LEU A 49 8.22 -5.28 16.48
N ARG A 50 7.97 -6.58 16.65
CA ARG A 50 7.19 -7.09 17.78
C ARG A 50 7.94 -7.02 19.11
N THR A 51 9.26 -7.06 19.08
CA THR A 51 10.11 -6.99 20.27
C THR A 51 10.24 -5.56 20.79
N THR A 52 10.39 -4.60 19.88
CA THR A 52 10.56 -3.18 20.24
C THR A 52 9.50 -2.38 19.50
N ILE A 53 8.44 -2.03 20.21
CA ILE A 53 7.29 -1.30 19.66
C ILE A 53 7.53 0.20 19.79
N ASP A 54 7.49 0.92 18.66
CA ASP A 54 7.55 2.38 18.67
C ASP A 54 6.24 2.93 19.27
N PRO A 55 6.29 3.77 20.32
CA PRO A 55 5.07 4.35 20.88
C PRO A 55 4.23 5.16 19.89
N ALA A 56 4.85 5.71 18.86
CA ALA A 56 4.15 6.46 17.81
C ALA A 56 3.20 5.59 17.00
N LEU A 57 3.43 4.27 16.95
CA LEU A 57 2.57 3.33 16.24
C LEU A 57 1.12 3.38 16.73
N GLY A 58 0.91 3.53 18.03
CA GLY A 58 -0.43 3.61 18.62
C GLY A 58 -1.18 4.89 18.26
N ARG A 59 -0.50 5.89 17.72
CA ARG A 59 -1.07 7.16 17.30
C ARG A 59 -1.18 7.30 15.78
N LEU A 60 -0.76 6.29 15.04
CA LEU A 60 -0.81 6.31 13.58
C LEU A 60 -2.26 6.32 13.10
N THR A 61 -2.61 7.32 12.29
CA THR A 61 -3.95 7.47 11.72
C THR A 61 -4.01 6.94 10.29
N PHE A 62 -5.20 6.59 9.84
CA PHE A 62 -5.44 6.23 8.45
C PHE A 62 -5.03 7.34 7.48
N GLY A 63 -5.32 8.60 7.84
CA GLY A 63 -4.91 9.76 7.02
C GLY A 63 -3.40 9.86 6.86
N GLU A 64 -2.64 9.52 7.89
CA GLU A 64 -1.18 9.50 7.82
C GLU A 64 -0.66 8.37 6.93
N VAL A 65 -1.31 7.21 6.94
CA VAL A 65 -1.00 6.12 6.02
C VAL A 65 -1.23 6.56 4.58
N VAL A 66 -2.39 7.14 4.28
CA VAL A 66 -2.71 7.68 2.94
C VAL A 66 -1.69 8.73 2.52
N ALA A 67 -1.35 9.67 3.41
CA ALA A 67 -0.37 10.71 3.12
C ALA A 67 1.01 10.14 2.80
N SER A 68 1.44 9.10 3.53
CA SER A 68 2.73 8.46 3.24
C SER A 68 2.74 7.77 1.87
N MET A 69 1.62 7.17 1.47
CA MET A 69 1.49 6.58 0.13
C MET A 69 1.50 7.66 -0.96
N LYS A 70 0.86 8.79 -0.73
CA LYS A 70 0.92 9.94 -1.66
C LYS A 70 2.36 10.39 -1.88
N THR A 71 3.16 10.46 -0.84
CA THR A 71 4.58 10.80 -0.95
C THR A 71 5.35 9.81 -1.83
N VAL A 72 5.09 8.52 -1.66
CA VAL A 72 5.70 7.47 -2.50
C VAL A 72 5.28 7.66 -3.96
N ILE A 73 4.00 7.88 -4.22
CA ILE A 73 3.45 8.01 -5.56
C ILE A 73 3.98 9.28 -6.25
N ASP A 74 4.07 10.38 -5.52
CA ASP A 74 4.58 11.65 -6.07
C ASP A 74 6.04 11.56 -6.52
N ALA A 75 6.81 10.61 -5.98
CA ALA A 75 8.18 10.36 -6.40
C ALA A 75 8.29 9.52 -7.68
N LEU A 76 7.19 8.95 -8.17
CA LEU A 76 7.16 8.17 -9.40
C LEU A 76 7.01 9.07 -10.63
N PRO A 77 7.56 8.66 -11.79
CA PRO A 77 7.46 9.48 -13.01
C PRO A 77 6.04 9.56 -13.56
N GLU A 78 5.20 8.56 -13.27
CA GLU A 78 3.83 8.49 -13.78
C GLU A 78 2.92 7.91 -12.69
N ARG A 79 1.61 8.10 -12.86
CA ARG A 79 0.62 7.51 -11.95
C ARG A 79 0.67 5.99 -12.03
N PRO A 80 0.76 5.31 -10.88
CA PRO A 80 0.89 3.85 -10.83
C PRO A 80 -0.45 3.14 -10.94
N VAL A 81 -0.35 1.82 -11.10
CA VAL A 81 -1.42 0.90 -10.72
C VAL A 81 -1.25 0.59 -9.23
N LEU A 82 -2.33 0.66 -8.45
CA LEU A 82 -2.31 0.32 -7.04
C LEU A 82 -2.93 -1.05 -6.82
N ILE A 83 -2.33 -1.85 -5.96
CA ILE A 83 -2.90 -3.10 -5.48
C ILE A 83 -2.83 -3.06 -3.95
N GLY A 84 -3.98 -3.05 -3.30
CA GLY A 84 -4.06 -2.94 -1.85
C GLY A 84 -4.89 -4.06 -1.23
N HIS A 85 -4.52 -4.43 0.00
CA HIS A 85 -5.16 -5.52 0.75
C HIS A 85 -5.72 -5.01 2.07
N SER A 86 -6.96 -5.39 2.41
CA SER A 86 -7.61 -5.07 3.68
C SER A 86 -7.68 -3.55 3.92
N ILE A 87 -7.10 -3.03 4.99
CA ILE A 87 -6.99 -1.58 5.22
C ILE A 87 -6.17 -0.91 4.10
N GLY A 88 -5.16 -1.59 3.57
CA GLY A 88 -4.44 -1.13 2.38
C GLY A 88 -5.34 -1.04 1.14
N GLY A 89 -6.37 -1.88 1.05
CA GLY A 89 -7.40 -1.79 0.03
C GLY A 89 -8.26 -0.53 0.19
N LEU A 90 -8.61 -0.16 1.42
CA LEU A 90 -9.32 1.08 1.69
C LEU A 90 -8.45 2.30 1.35
N ALA A 91 -7.17 2.26 1.70
CA ALA A 91 -6.22 3.30 1.30
C ALA A 91 -6.15 3.43 -0.22
N THR A 92 -6.15 2.30 -0.93
CA THR A 92 -6.17 2.26 -2.39
C THR A 92 -7.40 2.95 -2.95
N GLN A 93 -8.59 2.69 -2.40
CA GLN A 93 -9.83 3.35 -2.82
C GLN A 93 -9.76 4.87 -2.61
N ARG A 94 -9.23 5.29 -1.47
CA ARG A 94 -9.04 6.72 -1.17
C ARG A 94 -8.08 7.38 -2.15
N LEU A 95 -6.97 6.73 -2.46
CA LEU A 95 -5.97 7.24 -3.40
C LEU A 95 -6.53 7.36 -4.82
N VAL A 96 -7.36 6.40 -5.26
CA VAL A 96 -8.07 6.50 -6.53
C VAL A 96 -9.01 7.70 -6.54
N ALA A 97 -9.79 7.87 -5.48
CA ALA A 97 -10.71 9.01 -5.37
C ALA A 97 -9.97 10.36 -5.41
N ASP A 98 -8.78 10.41 -4.85
CA ASP A 98 -7.93 11.61 -4.83
C ASP A 98 -7.10 11.78 -6.12
N GLY A 99 -7.25 10.90 -7.09
CA GLY A 99 -6.60 11.00 -8.40
C GLY A 99 -5.15 10.52 -8.45
N TYR A 100 -4.72 9.66 -7.54
CA TYR A 100 -3.34 9.20 -7.41
C TYR A 100 -3.02 7.90 -8.18
N ALA A 101 -3.99 7.32 -8.86
CA ALA A 101 -3.78 6.07 -9.59
C ALA A 101 -4.39 6.12 -10.98
N ARG A 102 -3.77 5.40 -11.92
CA ARG A 102 -4.35 5.19 -13.26
C ARG A 102 -5.29 3.99 -13.28
N ALA A 103 -5.11 3.04 -12.38
CA ALA A 103 -5.98 1.87 -12.17
C ALA A 103 -5.67 1.29 -10.79
N ALA A 104 -6.57 0.49 -10.25
CA ALA A 104 -6.37 -0.10 -8.94
C ALA A 104 -7.15 -1.39 -8.74
N VAL A 105 -6.63 -2.24 -7.85
CA VAL A 105 -7.27 -3.44 -7.36
C VAL A 105 -7.29 -3.38 -5.83
N ALA A 106 -8.48 -3.52 -5.24
CA ALA A 106 -8.64 -3.62 -3.80
C ALA A 106 -9.02 -5.07 -3.45
N ILE A 107 -8.14 -5.76 -2.75
CA ILE A 107 -8.30 -7.17 -2.40
C ILE A 107 -8.82 -7.28 -0.98
N SER A 108 -9.95 -7.94 -0.78
CA SER A 108 -10.57 -8.11 0.54
C SER A 108 -10.55 -6.81 1.34
N SER A 109 -10.95 -5.72 0.69
CA SER A 109 -10.82 -4.38 1.23
C SER A 109 -11.70 -4.16 2.44
N ALA A 110 -11.19 -3.39 3.41
CA ALA A 110 -12.05 -2.77 4.40
C ALA A 110 -13.03 -1.83 3.67
N PRO A 111 -14.29 -1.73 4.13
CA PRO A 111 -15.29 -0.91 3.45
C PRO A 111 -15.09 0.58 3.76
N PRO A 112 -15.43 1.45 2.80
CA PRO A 112 -15.49 2.88 3.09
C PRO A 112 -16.59 3.20 4.10
N GLN A 113 -16.48 4.37 4.72
CA GLN A 113 -17.52 4.86 5.64
C GLN A 113 -18.90 4.89 4.96
N GLY A 114 -19.91 4.40 5.65
CA GLY A 114 -21.28 4.38 5.16
C GLY A 114 -21.65 3.10 4.37
N VAL A 115 -20.68 2.23 4.08
CA VAL A 115 -20.98 0.92 3.47
C VAL A 115 -21.23 -0.10 4.56
N LEU A 116 -22.42 -0.73 4.50
CA LEU A 116 -22.80 -1.78 5.45
C LEU A 116 -22.13 -3.09 5.05
N THR A 117 -21.47 -3.73 6.01
CA THR A 117 -20.94 -5.09 5.85
C THR A 117 -21.77 -6.01 6.74
N LEU A 118 -22.29 -7.08 6.14
CA LEU A 118 -23.05 -8.11 6.85
C LEU A 118 -22.15 -9.29 7.19
#